data_ace5ca05ca746284a2c1a42ba8852b5a
#
_entry.id   ace5ca05ca746284a2c1a42ba8852b5a
#
_cell.length_a   1.000
_cell.length_b   1.000
_cell.length_c   1.000
_cell.angle_alpha   90.00
_cell.angle_beta   90.00
_cell.angle_gamma   90.00
#
_symmetry.space_group_name_H-M   'P 1'
#
loop_
_entity.id
_entity.type
_entity.pdbx_description
1 polymer ?
#
loop_
_entity_poly.entity_id
_entity_poly.type
_entity_poly.pdbx_seq_one_letter_code
_entity_poly.pdbx_strand_id
1 'polypeptide(L)'
;MLFVKKIIRLIPLLVLVCSITTTKAQINSPFSRYGLGNEVYNSQNTTSQGMGGFTAAYTNSMNGNFGQSINFSNPANYGGLYMTTFDLGMNFNSNTLKGNNPVSRFNSAYFAPNYLSIGMPIDKVKKIGMAFGLRPLTQINYSLNEAKLMSNGDSLYNNYIGQGGLNQAYIGFGKSWKHFSLGFNTGYNFGKKKIENVKSFLYNTDSTHFYQSQASTNTLFGGLFFQLGALGELELQTTSHKNESEKTQYTLSYGGTLTFGQSLSGKQDIIRSTGTFTTGSEAPLDTVSISSNNFGSIKLPSSLTAGIAFHKKEISNAGTFDQWVVGLEFDRSNWKDKYSFYGQQDLVSNAYMARIGIQFTPNVFDFESYWSSVTYRAGFNTGKDYINIDQNGLKVTNF
;
A
#
# COMPACT_ATOMS: atom_id res chain seq x y z
N MET A 1 -35.06 -21.31 -4.17
CA MET A 1 -34.49 -22.53 -3.58
C MET A 1 -33.26 -23.07 -4.34
N LEU A 2 -33.21 -23.00 -5.68
CA LEU A 2 -32.06 -23.44 -6.50
C LEU A 2 -30.79 -22.59 -6.33
N PHE A 3 -30.90 -21.29 -6.07
CA PHE A 3 -29.77 -20.36 -5.89
C PHE A 3 -28.99 -20.65 -4.58
N VAL A 4 -29.70 -20.92 -3.49
CA VAL A 4 -29.09 -21.23 -2.18
C VAL A 4 -28.30 -22.54 -2.22
N LYS A 5 -28.81 -23.56 -2.95
CA LYS A 5 -28.09 -24.84 -3.13
C LYS A 5 -26.79 -24.70 -3.94
N LYS A 6 -26.72 -23.75 -4.89
CA LYS A 6 -25.49 -23.48 -5.64
C LYS A 6 -24.44 -22.77 -4.78
N ILE A 7 -24.87 -21.82 -3.92
CA ILE A 7 -23.96 -21.12 -2.99
C ILE A 7 -23.37 -22.07 -1.96
N ILE A 8 -24.19 -22.98 -1.40
CA ILE A 8 -23.72 -23.98 -0.42
C ILE A 8 -22.68 -24.94 -1.03
N ARG A 9 -22.73 -25.21 -2.33
CA ARG A 9 -21.71 -26.04 -3.02
C ARG A 9 -20.40 -25.30 -3.29
N LEU A 10 -20.40 -23.96 -3.28
CA LEU A 10 -19.19 -23.15 -3.46
C LEU A 10 -18.43 -22.91 -2.15
N ILE A 11 -19.09 -23.04 -0.99
CA ILE A 11 -18.47 -22.85 0.32
C ILE A 11 -17.32 -23.84 0.58
N PRO A 12 -17.44 -25.16 0.32
CA PRO A 12 -16.32 -26.09 0.55
C PRO A 12 -15.15 -25.84 -0.42
N LEU A 13 -15.39 -25.35 -1.63
CA LEU A 13 -14.35 -24.96 -2.56
C LEU A 13 -13.59 -23.71 -2.07
N LEU A 14 -14.29 -22.73 -1.51
CA LEU A 14 -13.71 -21.55 -0.90
C LEU A 14 -12.88 -21.89 0.35
N VAL A 15 -13.39 -22.79 1.19
CA VAL A 15 -12.67 -23.29 2.38
C VAL A 15 -11.43 -24.08 1.99
N LEU A 16 -11.48 -24.89 0.93
CA LEU A 16 -10.34 -25.64 0.41
C LEU A 16 -9.24 -24.71 -0.13
N VAL A 17 -9.59 -23.60 -0.79
CA VAL A 17 -8.64 -22.59 -1.26
C VAL A 17 -7.99 -21.85 -0.09
N CYS A 18 -8.72 -21.58 1.00
CA CYS A 18 -8.18 -20.94 2.21
C CYS A 18 -7.26 -21.85 3.04
N SER A 19 -7.34 -23.17 2.90
CA SER A 19 -6.53 -24.13 3.69
C SER A 19 -5.15 -24.44 3.11
N ILE A 20 -4.78 -23.92 1.93
CA ILE A 20 -3.54 -24.31 1.21
C ILE A 20 -2.32 -23.41 1.57
N THR A 21 -2.46 -22.40 2.42
CA THR A 21 -1.34 -21.47 2.64
C THR A 21 -0.82 -21.42 4.06
N THR A 22 -0.02 -22.42 4.45
CA THR A 22 0.94 -22.27 5.54
C THR A 22 2.38 -22.16 5.01
N THR A 23 2.59 -21.32 4.00
CA THR A 23 3.95 -20.99 3.59
C THR A 23 4.49 -19.90 4.50
N LYS A 24 5.43 -20.25 5.37
CA LYS A 24 6.28 -19.32 6.12
C LYS A 24 7.27 -18.69 5.15
N ALA A 25 6.79 -17.80 4.28
CA ALA A 25 7.65 -17.09 3.35
C ALA A 25 8.05 -15.74 3.98
N GLN A 26 9.34 -15.46 4.01
CA GLN A 26 9.83 -14.12 4.25
C GLN A 26 9.30 -13.21 3.14
N ILE A 27 8.44 -12.25 3.51
CA ILE A 27 7.71 -11.44 2.54
C ILE A 27 8.53 -10.22 2.11
N ASN A 28 9.23 -9.61 3.05
CA ASN A 28 9.96 -8.36 2.84
C ASN A 28 11.46 -8.50 3.12
N SER A 29 12.21 -7.53 2.59
CA SER A 29 13.62 -7.35 2.91
C SER A 29 13.82 -7.06 4.41
N PRO A 30 14.94 -7.47 5.04
CA PRO A 30 15.33 -7.08 6.39
C PRO A 30 15.36 -5.56 6.62
N PHE A 31 15.51 -4.78 5.56
CA PHE A 31 15.44 -3.32 5.61
C PHE A 31 14.08 -2.78 6.04
N SER A 32 13.01 -3.58 5.98
CA SER A 32 11.70 -3.23 6.55
C SER A 32 11.72 -3.04 8.08
N ARG A 33 12.84 -3.31 8.74
CA ARG A 33 13.09 -2.96 10.14
C ARG A 33 13.07 -1.45 10.39
N TYR A 34 13.54 -0.66 9.42
CA TYR A 34 13.65 0.80 9.57
C TYR A 34 12.30 1.48 9.33
N GLY A 35 12.09 2.63 9.99
CA GLY A 35 10.83 3.32 9.96
C GLY A 35 9.67 2.46 10.50
N LEU A 36 8.56 2.47 9.80
CA LEU A 36 7.40 1.63 10.07
C LEU A 36 7.23 0.46 9.08
N GLY A 37 8.29 0.10 8.37
CA GLY A 37 8.29 -0.98 7.39
C GLY A 37 8.35 -0.49 5.94
N ASN A 38 8.40 -1.41 4.99
CA ASN A 38 8.36 -1.05 3.58
C ASN A 38 7.00 -0.48 3.22
N GLU A 39 6.98 0.61 2.44
CA GLU A 39 5.74 1.11 1.85
C GLU A 39 5.09 0.03 0.98
N VAL A 40 3.77 -0.09 1.10
CA VAL A 40 2.98 -0.91 0.18
C VAL A 40 2.74 -0.06 -1.06
N TYR A 41 3.69 -0.12 -2.03
CA TYR A 41 3.61 0.69 -3.26
C TYR A 41 2.34 0.47 -4.07
N ASN A 42 1.68 -0.64 -3.84
CA ASN A 42 0.41 -1.01 -4.45
C ASN A 42 -0.79 -0.73 -3.53
N SER A 43 -0.68 0.24 -2.63
CA SER A 43 -1.80 0.64 -1.75
C SER A 43 -2.86 1.50 -2.46
N GLN A 44 -2.69 1.78 -3.76
CA GLN A 44 -3.70 2.42 -4.58
C GLN A 44 -4.72 1.38 -5.10
N ASN A 45 -5.80 1.87 -5.69
CA ASN A 45 -6.76 0.99 -6.34
C ASN A 45 -6.16 0.28 -7.57
N THR A 46 -6.72 -0.85 -7.97
CA THR A 46 -6.20 -1.70 -9.06
C THR A 46 -6.08 -0.94 -10.39
N THR A 47 -6.99 -0.01 -10.67
CA THR A 47 -6.94 0.84 -11.87
C THR A 47 -5.69 1.71 -11.90
N SER A 48 -5.40 2.39 -10.78
CA SER A 48 -4.20 3.23 -10.66
C SER A 48 -2.91 2.40 -10.65
N GLN A 49 -2.93 1.21 -10.06
CA GLN A 49 -1.78 0.29 -10.10
C GLN A 49 -1.39 -0.06 -11.53
N GLY A 50 -2.36 -0.39 -12.39
CA GLY A 50 -2.12 -0.65 -13.81
C GLY A 50 -1.55 0.56 -14.58
N MET A 51 -1.63 1.76 -14.00
CA MET A 51 -1.07 3.01 -14.53
C MET A 51 0.17 3.47 -13.74
N GLY A 52 0.97 2.54 -13.19
CA GLY A 52 2.17 2.85 -12.42
C GLY A 52 1.93 3.55 -11.09
N GLY A 53 0.70 3.50 -10.57
CA GLY A 53 0.29 4.15 -9.32
C GLY A 53 -0.15 5.61 -9.50
N PHE A 54 -0.42 6.06 -10.72
CA PHE A 54 -0.92 7.40 -11.03
C PHE A 54 -2.32 7.62 -10.42
N THR A 55 -2.48 8.65 -9.58
CA THR A 55 -3.71 8.89 -8.81
C THR A 55 -4.14 10.36 -8.74
N ALA A 56 -3.21 11.31 -8.66
CA ALA A 56 -3.49 12.69 -8.28
C ALA A 56 -4.45 13.41 -9.23
N ALA A 57 -4.22 13.25 -10.54
CA ALA A 57 -5.05 13.87 -11.58
C ALA A 57 -5.90 12.84 -12.36
N TYR A 58 -5.97 11.59 -11.89
CA TYR A 58 -6.78 10.56 -12.53
C TYR A 58 -8.25 10.77 -12.20
N THR A 59 -9.04 11.01 -13.24
CA THR A 59 -10.49 11.10 -13.18
C THR A 59 -11.10 9.86 -13.81
N ASN A 60 -12.08 9.25 -13.15
CA ASN A 60 -12.83 8.17 -13.76
C ASN A 60 -14.03 8.77 -14.52
N SER A 61 -13.84 9.10 -15.78
CA SER A 61 -14.86 9.76 -16.63
C SER A 61 -15.89 8.80 -17.22
N MET A 62 -15.92 7.55 -16.79
CA MET A 62 -16.92 6.59 -17.27
C MET A 62 -18.29 6.91 -16.68
N ASN A 63 -19.05 7.75 -17.39
CA ASN A 63 -20.46 7.95 -17.15
C ASN A 63 -21.24 6.80 -17.79
N GLY A 64 -21.74 5.85 -16.99
CA GLY A 64 -22.54 4.76 -17.49
C GLY A 64 -22.20 3.40 -16.87
N ASN A 65 -22.66 2.31 -17.48
CA ASN A 65 -22.65 0.96 -16.92
C ASN A 65 -21.30 0.21 -16.96
N PHE A 66 -20.17 0.91 -17.18
CA PHE A 66 -18.90 0.27 -17.55
C PHE A 66 -17.86 0.19 -16.44
N GLY A 67 -18.31 0.25 -15.19
CA GLY A 67 -17.45 0.10 -14.03
C GLY A 67 -16.91 1.43 -13.50
N GLN A 68 -17.01 1.58 -12.20
CA GLN A 68 -16.49 2.69 -11.43
C GLN A 68 -15.48 2.15 -10.44
N SER A 69 -14.29 2.74 -10.39
CA SER A 69 -13.31 2.47 -9.34
C SER A 69 -13.25 3.63 -8.36
N ILE A 70 -12.85 3.35 -7.13
CA ILE A 70 -12.76 4.36 -6.08
C ILE A 70 -11.31 4.81 -5.98
N ASN A 71 -11.02 6.04 -6.41
CA ASN A 71 -9.70 6.64 -6.20
C ASN A 71 -9.59 7.23 -4.79
N PHE A 72 -9.31 6.37 -3.80
CA PHE A 72 -9.18 6.79 -2.41
C PHE A 72 -7.87 7.54 -2.10
N SER A 73 -6.94 7.59 -3.03
CA SER A 73 -5.71 8.36 -2.89
C SER A 73 -5.91 9.85 -3.12
N ASN A 74 -6.91 10.24 -3.95
CA ASN A 74 -7.33 11.64 -4.08
C ASN A 74 -8.82 11.79 -3.77
N PRO A 75 -9.20 12.26 -2.58
CA PRO A 75 -10.60 12.38 -2.16
C PRO A 75 -11.43 13.36 -3.01
N ALA A 76 -10.81 14.25 -3.80
CA ALA A 76 -11.53 15.11 -4.73
C ALA A 76 -12.35 14.32 -5.77
N ASN A 77 -11.95 13.08 -6.07
CA ASN A 77 -12.66 12.20 -7.00
C ASN A 77 -14.01 11.71 -6.49
N TYR A 78 -14.28 11.76 -5.18
CA TYR A 78 -15.54 11.23 -4.64
C TYR A 78 -16.78 11.98 -5.14
N GLY A 79 -16.65 13.27 -5.43
CA GLY A 79 -17.74 14.04 -6.03
C GLY A 79 -18.19 13.56 -7.42
N GLY A 80 -17.32 12.81 -8.11
CA GLY A 80 -17.62 12.18 -9.41
C GLY A 80 -18.27 10.80 -9.32
N LEU A 81 -18.49 10.26 -8.12
CA LEU A 81 -19.15 8.96 -7.94
C LEU A 81 -20.62 9.04 -8.36
N TYR A 82 -21.07 8.12 -9.21
CA TYR A 82 -22.43 8.08 -9.73
C TYR A 82 -23.24 6.85 -9.26
N MET A 83 -22.56 5.81 -8.77
CA MET A 83 -23.17 4.62 -8.18
C MET A 83 -22.48 4.21 -6.90
N THR A 84 -23.19 3.47 -6.04
CA THR A 84 -22.56 2.81 -4.90
C THR A 84 -21.67 1.69 -5.43
N THR A 85 -20.39 1.75 -5.08
CA THR A 85 -19.36 0.83 -5.54
C THR A 85 -18.70 0.17 -4.35
N PHE A 86 -18.59 -1.14 -4.40
CA PHE A 86 -17.78 -1.94 -3.51
C PHE A 86 -16.53 -2.38 -4.26
N ASP A 87 -15.37 -2.00 -3.78
CA ASP A 87 -14.08 -2.22 -4.43
C ASP A 87 -13.13 -2.96 -3.47
N LEU A 88 -12.73 -4.16 -3.86
CA LEU A 88 -11.84 -5.03 -3.10
C LEU A 88 -10.61 -5.36 -3.96
N GLY A 89 -9.45 -4.95 -3.51
CA GLY A 89 -8.18 -5.28 -4.15
C GLY A 89 -7.46 -6.42 -3.44
N MET A 90 -6.89 -7.33 -4.22
CA MET A 90 -6.03 -8.41 -3.75
C MET A 90 -4.75 -8.43 -4.56
N ASN A 91 -3.62 -8.63 -3.89
CA ASN A 91 -2.31 -8.72 -4.52
C ASN A 91 -1.71 -10.11 -4.38
N PHE A 92 -1.18 -10.61 -5.48
CA PHE A 92 -0.26 -11.73 -5.49
C PHE A 92 1.14 -11.18 -5.74
N ASN A 93 2.02 -11.35 -4.76
CA ASN A 93 3.40 -10.87 -4.84
C ASN A 93 4.35 -12.06 -4.92
N SER A 94 5.27 -12.01 -5.88
CA SER A 94 6.37 -12.96 -6.02
C SER A 94 7.68 -12.19 -5.94
N ASN A 95 8.47 -12.43 -4.90
CA ASN A 95 9.68 -11.70 -4.60
C ASN A 95 10.90 -12.62 -4.72
N THR A 96 11.98 -12.09 -5.28
CA THR A 96 13.29 -12.72 -5.26
C THR A 96 14.26 -11.82 -4.50
N LEU A 97 14.73 -12.28 -3.35
CA LEU A 97 15.79 -11.63 -2.59
C LEU A 97 17.15 -12.20 -2.99
N LYS A 98 18.11 -11.33 -3.26
CA LYS A 98 19.45 -11.71 -3.63
C LYS A 98 20.43 -11.18 -2.60
N GLY A 99 21.23 -12.07 -2.01
CA GLY A 99 22.39 -11.72 -1.18
C GLY A 99 23.67 -11.76 -2.02
N ASN A 100 24.60 -10.86 -1.74
CA ASN A 100 25.86 -10.78 -2.49
C ASN A 100 27.04 -11.45 -1.76
N ASN A 101 26.95 -11.60 -0.44
CA ASN A 101 28.05 -12.20 0.35
C ASN A 101 27.49 -12.96 1.58
N PRO A 102 27.42 -14.30 1.55
CA PRO A 102 27.59 -15.19 0.38
C PRO A 102 26.51 -14.98 -0.66
N VAL A 103 26.81 -15.34 -1.91
CA VAL A 103 25.83 -15.27 -2.99
C VAL A 103 24.69 -16.23 -2.66
N SER A 104 23.51 -15.67 -2.45
CA SER A 104 22.31 -16.43 -2.08
C SER A 104 21.09 -15.89 -2.81
N ARG A 105 20.14 -16.76 -3.08
CA ARG A 105 18.88 -16.38 -3.72
C ARG A 105 17.71 -17.02 -2.97
N PHE A 106 16.78 -16.18 -2.54
CA PHE A 106 15.59 -16.62 -1.85
C PHE A 106 14.34 -16.13 -2.61
N ASN A 107 13.47 -17.06 -2.96
CA ASN A 107 12.20 -16.77 -3.62
C ASN A 107 11.05 -16.91 -2.62
N SER A 108 10.16 -15.95 -2.61
CA SER A 108 8.93 -16.01 -1.82
C SER A 108 7.74 -15.53 -2.63
N ALA A 109 6.59 -16.17 -2.43
CA ALA A 109 5.34 -15.75 -3.01
C ALA A 109 4.27 -15.70 -1.91
N TYR A 110 3.43 -14.66 -1.95
CA TYR A 110 2.33 -14.54 -1.02
C TYR A 110 1.15 -13.83 -1.65
N PHE A 111 -0.02 -14.16 -1.12
CA PHE A 111 -1.29 -13.54 -1.47
C PHE A 111 -1.78 -12.71 -0.28
N ALA A 112 -2.18 -11.48 -0.51
CA ALA A 112 -2.65 -10.59 0.54
C ALA A 112 -3.79 -9.68 0.06
N PRO A 113 -4.79 -9.39 0.92
CA PRO A 113 -5.72 -8.31 0.66
C PRO A 113 -4.96 -6.98 0.62
N ASN A 114 -5.28 -6.17 -0.39
CA ASN A 114 -4.63 -4.88 -0.59
C ASN A 114 -5.47 -3.72 -0.07
N TYR A 115 -6.76 -3.73 -0.35
CA TYR A 115 -7.69 -2.74 0.18
C TYR A 115 -9.13 -3.24 0.12
N LEU A 116 -9.94 -2.63 0.95
CA LEU A 116 -11.40 -2.70 0.91
C LEU A 116 -11.91 -1.27 0.93
N SER A 117 -12.71 -0.90 -0.05
CA SER A 117 -13.27 0.44 -0.18
C SER A 117 -14.73 0.39 -0.61
N ILE A 118 -15.55 1.25 -0.02
CA ILE A 118 -16.92 1.45 -0.41
C ILE A 118 -17.10 2.93 -0.71
N GLY A 119 -17.55 3.25 -1.92
CA GLY A 119 -17.84 4.60 -2.36
C GLY A 119 -19.29 4.75 -2.76
N MET A 120 -19.88 5.88 -2.43
CA MET A 120 -21.28 6.15 -2.77
C MET A 120 -21.51 7.63 -3.06
N PRO A 121 -22.39 7.96 -4.03
CA PRO A 121 -22.90 9.31 -4.18
C PRO A 121 -23.88 9.63 -3.04
N ILE A 122 -23.67 10.78 -2.38
CA ILE A 122 -24.62 11.32 -1.40
C ILE A 122 -25.68 12.14 -2.10
N ASP A 123 -25.26 13.02 -3.00
CA ASP A 123 -26.15 13.87 -3.80
C ASP A 123 -25.58 13.95 -5.23
N LYS A 124 -26.26 13.28 -6.17
CA LYS A 124 -25.83 13.24 -7.58
C LYS A 124 -25.98 14.59 -8.28
N VAL A 125 -26.97 15.40 -7.89
CA VAL A 125 -27.23 16.71 -8.49
C VAL A 125 -26.16 17.71 -8.06
N LYS A 126 -25.85 17.73 -6.76
CA LYS A 126 -24.80 18.60 -6.20
C LYS A 126 -23.40 18.00 -6.35
N LYS A 127 -23.29 16.79 -6.92
CA LYS A 127 -22.03 16.05 -7.10
C LYS A 127 -21.25 15.93 -5.81
N ILE A 128 -21.90 15.43 -4.76
CA ILE A 128 -21.29 15.14 -3.46
C ILE A 128 -21.26 13.62 -3.30
N GLY A 129 -20.06 13.12 -3.01
CA GLY A 129 -19.83 11.70 -2.74
C GLY A 129 -19.00 11.48 -1.50
N MET A 130 -19.05 10.25 -1.00
CA MET A 130 -18.23 9.79 0.11
C MET A 130 -17.61 8.44 -0.21
N ALA A 131 -16.49 8.16 0.44
CA ALA A 131 -15.92 6.82 0.45
C ALA A 131 -15.33 6.51 1.84
N PHE A 132 -15.34 5.23 2.18
CA PHE A 132 -14.68 4.73 3.38
C PHE A 132 -14.08 3.37 3.12
N GLY A 133 -13.07 3.00 3.89
CA GLY A 133 -12.38 1.76 3.65
C GLY A 133 -11.22 1.50 4.58
N LEU A 134 -10.51 0.42 4.27
CA LEU A 134 -9.35 -0.07 4.98
C LEU A 134 -8.25 -0.42 3.98
N ARG A 135 -7.01 0.00 4.28
CA ARG A 135 -5.83 -0.35 3.46
C ARG A 135 -4.56 -0.46 4.29
N PRO A 136 -3.63 -1.34 3.93
CA PRO A 136 -2.29 -1.31 4.48
C PRO A 136 -1.49 -0.14 3.86
N LEU A 137 -0.69 0.54 4.67
CA LEU A 137 0.25 1.57 4.22
C LEU A 137 1.67 1.05 4.19
N THR A 138 2.08 0.30 5.23
CA THR A 138 3.41 -0.30 5.30
C THR A 138 3.33 -1.73 5.82
N GLN A 139 4.39 -2.50 5.56
CA GLN A 139 4.49 -3.88 6.00
C GLN A 139 5.89 -4.22 6.47
N ILE A 140 5.97 -4.94 7.60
CA ILE A 140 7.19 -5.52 8.16
C ILE A 140 6.97 -7.03 8.21
N ASN A 141 7.80 -7.78 7.50
CA ASN A 141 7.79 -9.24 7.60
C ASN A 141 9.11 -9.81 7.09
N TYR A 142 10.05 -10.04 8.00
CA TYR A 142 11.33 -10.66 7.68
C TYR A 142 11.75 -11.66 8.76
N SER A 143 12.54 -12.65 8.35
CA SER A 143 13.27 -13.56 9.22
C SER A 143 14.64 -13.77 8.61
N LEU A 144 15.68 -13.33 9.31
CA LEU A 144 17.06 -13.40 8.88
C LEU A 144 17.85 -14.24 9.87
N ASN A 145 18.57 -15.22 9.36
CA ASN A 145 19.45 -16.08 10.12
C ASN A 145 20.91 -15.74 9.78
N GLU A 146 21.69 -15.51 10.80
CA GLU A 146 23.13 -15.26 10.71
C GLU A 146 23.88 -16.29 11.56
N ALA A 147 24.84 -16.98 10.97
CA ALA A 147 25.76 -17.87 11.70
C ALA A 147 27.15 -17.26 11.68
N LYS A 148 27.77 -17.15 12.85
CA LYS A 148 29.12 -16.62 13.03
C LYS A 148 29.96 -17.62 13.80
N LEU A 149 31.06 -18.09 13.16
CA LEU A 149 32.03 -18.93 13.82
C LEU A 149 32.86 -18.07 14.79
N MET A 150 32.98 -18.52 16.02
CA MET A 150 33.82 -17.86 17.07
C MET A 150 35.21 -18.43 17.06
N SER A 151 36.17 -17.69 17.66
CA SER A 151 37.60 -18.08 17.69
C SER A 151 37.87 -19.37 18.47
N ASN A 152 36.96 -19.77 19.36
CA ASN A 152 37.03 -20.99 20.15
C ASN A 152 36.44 -22.25 19.43
N GLY A 153 35.99 -22.11 18.16
CA GLY A 153 35.38 -23.18 17.39
C GLY A 153 33.85 -23.30 17.54
N ASP A 154 33.23 -22.55 18.47
CA ASP A 154 31.80 -22.53 18.65
C ASP A 154 31.15 -21.66 17.57
N SER A 155 29.88 -21.92 17.29
CA SER A 155 29.06 -21.12 16.37
C SER A 155 27.99 -20.35 17.13
N LEU A 156 27.95 -19.04 16.90
CA LEU A 156 26.86 -18.17 17.35
C LEU A 156 25.81 -18.08 16.22
N TYR A 157 24.57 -18.39 16.55
CA TYR A 157 23.45 -18.29 15.64
C TYR A 157 22.48 -17.19 16.10
N ASN A 158 22.27 -16.19 15.24
CA ASN A 158 21.32 -15.12 15.47
C ASN A 158 20.12 -15.27 14.53
N ASN A 159 18.93 -15.22 15.07
CA ASN A 159 17.70 -15.15 14.30
C ASN A 159 17.01 -13.80 14.56
N TYR A 160 16.92 -12.96 13.53
CA TYR A 160 16.26 -11.65 13.54
C TYR A 160 14.91 -11.76 12.88
N ILE A 161 13.85 -11.49 13.64
CA ILE A 161 12.48 -11.56 13.17
C ILE A 161 11.83 -10.20 13.31
N GLY A 162 11.16 -9.74 12.26
CA GLY A 162 10.35 -8.52 12.29
C GLY A 162 8.98 -8.77 11.69
N GLN A 163 7.94 -8.30 12.38
CA GLN A 163 6.54 -8.44 11.97
C GLN A 163 5.75 -7.18 12.27
N GLY A 164 4.79 -6.85 11.41
CA GLY A 164 3.86 -5.76 11.62
C GLY A 164 3.68 -4.88 10.41
N GLY A 165 3.46 -3.58 10.69
CA GLY A 165 3.20 -2.56 9.68
C GLY A 165 2.13 -1.59 10.15
N LEU A 166 1.77 -0.66 9.28
CA LEU A 166 0.79 0.40 9.48
C LEU A 166 -0.40 0.17 8.56
N ASN A 167 -1.60 0.19 9.11
CA ASN A 167 -2.86 0.13 8.39
C ASN A 167 -3.62 1.44 8.58
N GLN A 168 -4.49 1.76 7.63
CA GLN A 168 -5.32 2.95 7.63
C GLN A 168 -6.78 2.59 7.43
N ALA A 169 -7.62 2.95 8.39
CA ALA A 169 -9.07 3.03 8.22
C ALA A 169 -9.43 4.48 7.90
N TYR A 170 -10.16 4.71 6.82
CA TYR A 170 -10.48 6.07 6.36
C TYR A 170 -11.95 6.24 6.05
N ILE A 171 -12.39 7.49 6.17
CA ILE A 171 -13.65 8.01 5.64
C ILE A 171 -13.33 9.35 4.99
N GLY A 172 -13.95 9.60 3.85
CA GLY A 172 -13.74 10.85 3.13
C GLY A 172 -14.96 11.33 2.38
N PHE A 173 -14.93 12.61 2.07
CA PHE A 173 -15.97 13.31 1.34
C PHE A 173 -15.33 14.12 0.21
N GLY A 174 -16.03 14.19 -0.90
CA GLY A 174 -15.61 14.99 -2.04
C GLY A 174 -16.81 15.68 -2.67
N LYS A 175 -16.56 16.86 -3.21
CA LYS A 175 -17.52 17.64 -3.97
C LYS A 175 -16.89 18.11 -5.27
N SER A 176 -17.61 17.89 -6.36
CA SER A 176 -17.21 18.37 -7.68
C SER A 176 -18.09 19.54 -8.11
N TRP A 177 -17.45 20.56 -8.66
CA TRP A 177 -18.08 21.66 -9.39
C TRP A 177 -17.82 21.47 -10.90
N LYS A 178 -18.13 22.47 -11.69
CA LYS A 178 -18.00 22.35 -13.15
C LYS A 178 -16.56 22.09 -13.62
N HIS A 179 -15.59 22.78 -13.03
CA HIS A 179 -14.18 22.77 -13.48
C HIS A 179 -13.19 22.31 -12.41
N PHE A 180 -13.63 22.14 -11.18
CA PHE A 180 -12.76 21.71 -10.10
C PHE A 180 -13.51 20.89 -9.06
N SER A 181 -12.77 20.11 -8.31
CA SER A 181 -13.27 19.25 -7.24
C SER A 181 -12.35 19.38 -6.03
N LEU A 182 -12.93 19.35 -4.85
CA LEU A 182 -12.22 19.29 -3.59
C LEU A 182 -12.72 18.13 -2.76
N GLY A 183 -11.85 17.59 -1.93
CA GLY A 183 -12.21 16.54 -1.01
C GLY A 183 -11.25 16.42 0.15
N PHE A 184 -11.68 15.70 1.16
CA PHE A 184 -10.84 15.37 2.31
C PHE A 184 -11.06 13.93 2.76
N ASN A 185 -10.01 13.32 3.26
CA ASN A 185 -10.04 12.06 3.99
C ASN A 185 -9.61 12.31 5.44
N THR A 186 -10.24 11.63 6.35
CA THR A 186 -9.82 11.51 7.73
C THR A 186 -10.02 10.08 8.19
N GLY A 187 -9.46 9.71 9.33
CA GLY A 187 -9.61 8.39 9.90
C GLY A 187 -8.51 8.06 10.88
N TYR A 188 -8.23 6.79 11.02
CA TYR A 188 -7.32 6.29 12.03
C TYR A 188 -6.25 5.38 11.43
N ASN A 189 -5.01 5.74 11.66
CA ASN A 189 -3.85 4.91 11.38
C ASN A 189 -3.55 4.05 12.59
N PHE A 190 -3.36 2.74 12.40
CA PHE A 190 -3.09 1.80 13.48
C PHE A 190 -2.16 0.68 13.01
N GLY A 191 -1.40 0.15 13.95
CA GLY A 191 -0.48 -0.92 13.62
C GLY A 191 0.32 -1.44 14.79
N LYS A 192 1.22 -2.35 14.46
CA LYS A 192 2.19 -2.91 15.39
C LYS A 192 3.56 -3.04 14.73
N LYS A 193 4.61 -2.97 15.55
CA LYS A 193 5.99 -3.28 15.16
C LYS A 193 6.56 -4.21 16.21
N LYS A 194 6.71 -5.51 15.88
CA LYS A 194 7.34 -6.52 16.72
C LYS A 194 8.70 -6.86 16.13
N ILE A 195 9.75 -6.67 16.91
CA ILE A 195 11.13 -7.02 16.53
C ILE A 195 11.67 -7.97 17.59
N GLU A 196 12.17 -9.11 17.14
CA GLU A 196 12.74 -10.14 17.99
C GLU A 196 14.13 -10.49 17.49
N ASN A 197 15.02 -10.74 18.44
CA ASN A 197 16.35 -11.28 18.20
C ASN A 197 16.56 -12.45 19.15
N VAL A 198 16.74 -13.64 18.59
CA VAL A 198 17.05 -14.86 19.34
C VAL A 198 18.51 -15.24 19.04
N LYS A 199 19.31 -15.38 20.11
CA LYS A 199 20.70 -15.81 20.04
C LYS A 199 20.83 -17.21 20.59
N SER A 200 21.46 -18.10 19.84
CA SER A 200 21.72 -19.49 20.21
C SER A 200 23.20 -19.79 20.04
N PHE A 201 23.79 -20.52 20.98
CA PHE A 201 25.14 -21.02 20.85
C PHE A 201 25.06 -22.49 20.40
N LEU A 202 25.78 -22.84 19.37
CA LEU A 202 25.98 -24.23 18.91
C LEU A 202 27.42 -24.62 19.29
N TYR A 203 27.54 -25.64 20.10
CA TYR A 203 28.83 -26.11 20.61
C TYR A 203 29.39 -27.23 19.79
N ASN A 204 30.73 -27.21 19.66
CA ASN A 204 31.47 -28.32 19.04
C ASN A 204 31.91 -29.35 20.09
N THR A 205 31.78 -29.06 21.39
CA THR A 205 32.19 -29.92 22.51
C THR A 205 31.07 -30.10 23.51
N ASP A 206 30.93 -31.30 24.00
CA ASP A 206 29.78 -31.95 24.63
C ASP A 206 29.44 -31.56 26.05
N SER A 207 30.00 -30.47 26.62
CA SER A 207 29.95 -30.30 28.07
C SER A 207 29.20 -29.13 28.64
N THR A 208 28.77 -28.12 27.86
CA THR A 208 28.00 -27.01 28.38
C THR A 208 26.89 -26.54 27.44
N HIS A 209 25.65 -26.74 27.88
CA HIS A 209 24.49 -26.21 27.16
C HIS A 209 24.12 -24.83 27.71
N PHE A 210 24.21 -23.80 26.88
CA PHE A 210 23.64 -22.48 27.24
C PHE A 210 22.26 -22.32 26.67
N TYR A 211 21.39 -21.79 27.51
CA TYR A 211 20.06 -21.40 27.03
C TYR A 211 20.14 -20.27 26.02
N GLN A 212 19.19 -20.26 25.12
CA GLN A 212 19.04 -19.20 24.15
C GLN A 212 18.68 -17.89 24.86
N SER A 213 19.11 -16.75 24.32
CA SER A 213 18.68 -15.44 24.78
C SER A 213 17.77 -14.78 23.76
N GLN A 214 16.63 -14.24 24.22
CA GLN A 214 15.68 -13.51 23.40
C GLN A 214 15.60 -12.05 23.84
N ALA A 215 15.63 -11.15 22.87
CA ALA A 215 15.26 -9.74 23.04
C ALA A 215 14.05 -9.46 22.14
N SER A 216 12.89 -9.21 22.75
CA SER A 216 11.66 -8.89 22.05
C SER A 216 11.22 -7.47 22.36
N THR A 217 10.86 -6.71 21.33
CA THR A 217 10.28 -5.37 21.45
C THR A 217 8.99 -5.37 20.64
N ASN A 218 7.88 -5.13 21.32
CA ASN A 218 6.56 -5.04 20.71
C ASN A 218 5.99 -3.65 20.93
N THR A 219 5.69 -2.94 19.85
CA THR A 219 5.10 -1.60 19.88
C THR A 219 3.78 -1.60 19.18
N LEU A 220 2.71 -1.22 19.88
CA LEU A 220 1.40 -0.93 19.32
C LEU A 220 1.28 0.58 19.15
N PHE A 221 0.73 1.03 18.04
CA PHE A 221 0.60 2.47 17.78
C PHE A 221 -0.65 2.79 16.99
N GLY A 222 -1.13 4.03 17.18
CA GLY A 222 -2.27 4.54 16.44
C GLY A 222 -2.48 6.03 16.64
N GLY A 223 -3.17 6.65 15.66
CA GLY A 223 -3.48 8.07 15.68
C GLY A 223 -4.32 8.51 14.49
N LEU A 224 -4.88 9.71 14.60
CA LEU A 224 -5.69 10.30 13.55
C LEU A 224 -4.83 10.77 12.38
N PHE A 225 -5.38 10.72 11.18
CA PHE A 225 -4.78 11.32 10.00
C PHE A 225 -5.77 12.23 9.28
N PHE A 226 -5.22 13.17 8.49
CA PHE A 226 -5.97 14.08 7.65
C PHE A 226 -5.26 14.22 6.29
N GLN A 227 -6.06 14.20 5.22
CA GLN A 227 -5.60 14.38 3.86
C GLN A 227 -6.58 15.26 3.11
N LEU A 228 -6.06 16.23 2.36
CA LEU A 228 -6.82 17.06 1.42
C LEU A 228 -6.52 16.63 0.00
N GLY A 229 -7.50 16.74 -0.87
CA GLY A 229 -7.36 16.52 -2.29
C GLY A 229 -8.00 17.62 -3.10
N ALA A 230 -7.37 17.95 -4.21
CA ALA A 230 -7.88 18.88 -5.20
C ALA A 230 -7.71 18.29 -6.59
N LEU A 231 -8.66 18.60 -7.48
CA LEU A 231 -8.67 18.16 -8.88
C LEU A 231 -9.33 19.23 -9.73
N GLY A 232 -8.72 19.56 -10.86
CA GLY A 232 -9.28 20.46 -11.85
C GLY A 232 -9.25 19.87 -13.25
N GLU A 233 -10.20 20.27 -14.09
CA GLU A 233 -10.28 19.86 -15.49
C GLU A 233 -10.41 21.11 -16.37
N LEU A 234 -9.61 21.15 -17.44
CA LEU A 234 -9.63 22.16 -18.48
C LEU A 234 -10.03 21.50 -19.80
N GLU A 235 -11.12 21.93 -20.38
CA GLU A 235 -11.52 21.54 -21.74
C GLU A 235 -10.65 22.28 -22.73
N LEU A 236 -9.88 21.55 -23.56
CA LEU A 236 -8.97 22.13 -24.53
C LEU A 236 -9.66 22.31 -25.88
N GLN A 237 -10.32 21.27 -26.36
CA GLN A 237 -10.98 21.24 -27.66
C GLN A 237 -12.11 20.23 -27.68
N THR A 238 -13.20 20.57 -28.36
CA THR A 238 -14.31 19.66 -28.66
C THR A 238 -14.57 19.66 -30.16
N THR A 239 -14.48 18.47 -30.78
CA THR A 239 -14.74 18.27 -32.21
C THR A 239 -15.99 17.43 -32.38
N SER A 240 -16.96 17.91 -33.12
CA SER A 240 -18.16 17.15 -33.48
C SER A 240 -17.90 16.30 -34.71
N HIS A 241 -18.34 15.07 -34.71
CA HIS A 241 -18.33 14.18 -35.87
C HIS A 241 -19.52 14.49 -36.82
N LYS A 242 -19.56 13.84 -37.99
CA LYS A 242 -20.64 14.00 -38.98
C LYS A 242 -22.03 13.72 -38.37
N ASN A 243 -22.12 12.81 -37.37
CA ASN A 243 -23.30 12.62 -36.55
C ASN A 243 -23.22 13.60 -35.37
N GLU A 244 -24.11 14.55 -35.29
CA GLU A 244 -24.14 15.59 -34.22
C GLU A 244 -24.16 15.01 -32.79
N SER A 245 -24.50 13.74 -32.64
CA SER A 245 -24.54 13.01 -31.37
C SER A 245 -23.18 12.46 -30.91
N GLU A 246 -22.17 12.45 -31.77
CA GLU A 246 -20.81 11.93 -31.44
C GLU A 246 -19.81 13.08 -31.43
N LYS A 247 -19.08 13.20 -30.31
CA LYS A 247 -18.07 14.25 -30.10
C LYS A 247 -16.82 13.67 -29.49
N THR A 248 -15.68 14.14 -29.98
CA THR A 248 -14.39 13.91 -29.32
C THR A 248 -14.02 15.17 -28.54
N GLN A 249 -13.72 14.99 -27.27
CA GLN A 249 -13.30 16.05 -26.37
C GLN A 249 -11.89 15.78 -25.83
N TYR A 250 -11.02 16.78 -25.94
CA TYR A 250 -9.69 16.78 -25.34
C TYR A 250 -9.71 17.58 -24.04
N THR A 251 -9.27 16.96 -22.96
CA THR A 251 -9.29 17.56 -21.62
C THR A 251 -7.92 17.40 -20.97
N LEU A 252 -7.46 18.44 -20.29
CA LEU A 252 -6.31 18.40 -19.41
C LEU A 252 -6.82 18.39 -17.96
N SER A 253 -6.53 17.34 -17.21
CA SER A 253 -6.76 17.31 -15.77
C SER A 253 -5.47 17.60 -15.00
N TYR A 254 -5.60 18.28 -13.87
CA TYR A 254 -4.52 18.52 -12.93
C TYR A 254 -5.02 18.30 -11.52
N GLY A 255 -4.19 17.75 -10.67
CA GLY A 255 -4.63 17.43 -9.32
C GLY A 255 -3.47 17.29 -8.35
N GLY A 256 -3.83 17.29 -7.08
CA GLY A 256 -2.86 17.09 -6.02
C GLY A 256 -3.51 16.66 -4.72
N THR A 257 -2.69 16.05 -3.87
CA THR A 257 -3.09 15.67 -2.52
C THR A 257 -2.03 16.10 -1.52
N LEU A 258 -2.49 16.56 -0.36
CA LEU A 258 -1.68 16.90 0.79
C LEU A 258 -2.10 16.03 1.98
N THR A 259 -1.21 15.16 2.42
CA THR A 259 -1.37 14.45 3.68
C THR A 259 -0.59 15.19 4.75
N PHE A 260 -1.27 15.56 5.84
CA PHE A 260 -0.63 16.30 6.94
C PHE A 260 0.27 15.38 7.75
N GLY A 261 1.32 15.96 8.32
CA GLY A 261 2.16 15.25 9.29
C GLY A 261 1.34 14.82 10.50
N GLN A 262 1.63 13.65 11.04
CA GLN A 262 0.82 13.00 12.07
C GLN A 262 1.68 12.61 13.26
N SER A 263 1.05 12.52 14.43
CA SER A 263 1.64 11.94 15.63
C SER A 263 0.79 10.76 16.06
N LEU A 264 1.38 9.56 16.03
CA LEU A 264 0.76 8.35 16.52
C LEU A 264 1.16 8.14 17.98
N SER A 265 0.20 7.85 18.82
CA SER A 265 0.46 7.41 20.20
C SER A 265 0.95 5.97 20.17
N GLY A 266 2.01 5.67 20.89
CA GLY A 266 2.61 4.35 20.95
C GLY A 266 2.66 3.81 22.38
N LYS A 267 2.49 2.48 22.48
CA LYS A 267 2.68 1.69 23.69
C LYS A 267 3.67 0.57 23.38
N GLN A 268 4.77 0.51 24.11
CA GLN A 268 5.88 -0.41 23.84
C GLN A 268 6.15 -1.29 25.05
N ASP A 269 6.30 -2.58 24.77
CA ASP A 269 6.76 -3.59 25.73
C ASP A 269 8.11 -4.15 25.26
N ILE A 270 9.09 -4.18 26.17
CA ILE A 270 10.44 -4.68 25.95
C ILE A 270 10.67 -5.83 26.91
N ILE A 271 10.97 -7.00 26.39
CA ILE A 271 11.21 -8.21 27.18
C ILE A 271 12.58 -8.77 26.77
N ARG A 272 13.38 -9.11 27.77
CA ARG A 272 14.64 -9.85 27.60
C ARG A 272 14.57 -11.08 28.48
N SER A 273 14.72 -12.25 27.89
CA SER A 273 14.59 -13.53 28.57
C SER A 273 15.62 -14.54 28.07
N THR A 274 15.85 -15.55 28.89
CA THR A 274 16.61 -16.74 28.53
C THR A 274 15.70 -17.95 28.59
N GLY A 275 15.90 -18.92 27.67
CA GLY A 275 15.05 -20.10 27.61
C GLY A 275 15.28 -20.91 26.35
N THR A 276 14.27 -21.68 25.97
CA THR A 276 14.25 -22.40 24.70
C THR A 276 13.22 -21.74 23.78
N PHE A 277 13.71 -21.17 22.67
CA PHE A 277 12.88 -20.41 21.73
C PHE A 277 12.93 -21.09 20.36
N THR A 278 11.84 -21.77 19.99
CA THR A 278 11.65 -22.36 18.68
C THR A 278 10.44 -21.74 17.99
N THR A 279 10.37 -21.85 16.68
CA THR A 279 9.23 -21.32 15.94
C THR A 279 7.92 -21.99 16.41
N GLY A 280 7.05 -21.19 17.05
CA GLY A 280 5.75 -21.65 17.55
C GLY A 280 5.75 -22.18 19.00
N SER A 281 6.90 -22.22 19.68
CA SER A 281 6.99 -22.56 21.10
C SER A 281 8.03 -21.66 21.76
N GLU A 282 7.57 -20.82 22.69
CA GLU A 282 8.41 -19.98 23.53
C GLU A 282 8.31 -20.51 24.97
N ALA A 283 9.42 -21.05 25.48
CA ALA A 283 9.52 -21.50 26.86
C ALA A 283 10.60 -20.67 27.58
N PRO A 284 10.26 -19.47 28.07
CA PRO A 284 11.19 -18.68 28.87
C PRO A 284 11.44 -19.40 30.21
N LEU A 285 12.72 -19.57 30.56
CA LEU A 285 13.14 -20.12 31.85
C LEU A 285 13.37 -19.00 32.85
N ASP A 286 13.92 -17.89 32.41
CA ASP A 286 14.16 -16.72 33.24
C ASP A 286 13.93 -15.44 32.45
N THR A 287 13.41 -14.43 33.13
CA THR A 287 13.17 -13.10 32.57
C THR A 287 14.19 -12.12 33.15
N VAL A 288 15.19 -11.79 32.33
CA VAL A 288 16.29 -10.89 32.71
C VAL A 288 15.80 -9.46 32.93
N SER A 289 14.90 -8.97 32.09
CA SER A 289 14.29 -7.66 32.26
C SER A 289 12.96 -7.57 31.52
N ILE A 290 12.01 -6.88 32.16
CA ILE A 290 10.74 -6.47 31.59
C ILE A 290 10.57 -4.97 31.75
N SER A 291 10.21 -4.29 30.68
CA SER A 291 9.74 -2.90 30.68
C SER A 291 8.46 -2.84 29.89
N SER A 292 7.34 -2.75 30.57
CA SER A 292 6.01 -2.79 29.97
C SER A 292 5.35 -1.43 30.02
N ASN A 293 4.42 -1.20 29.06
CA ASN A 293 3.62 0.02 29.01
C ASN A 293 4.44 1.31 28.84
N ASN A 294 5.56 1.25 28.12
CA ASN A 294 6.31 2.46 27.80
C ASN A 294 5.52 3.27 26.77
N PHE A 295 4.96 4.39 27.20
CA PHE A 295 4.23 5.29 26.32
C PHE A 295 5.19 6.23 25.59
N GLY A 296 4.89 6.49 24.30
CA GLY A 296 5.68 7.37 23.48
C GLY A 296 4.90 7.81 22.25
N SER A 297 5.55 8.58 21.39
CA SER A 297 4.94 9.05 20.15
C SER A 297 5.80 8.69 18.94
N ILE A 298 5.13 8.45 17.81
CA ILE A 298 5.77 8.22 16.52
C ILE A 298 5.30 9.35 15.60
N LYS A 299 6.23 10.17 15.15
CA LYS A 299 5.91 11.28 14.24
C LYS A 299 6.10 10.82 12.79
N LEU A 300 5.07 11.02 11.97
CA LEU A 300 5.09 10.77 10.53
C LEU A 300 5.15 12.11 9.78
N PRO A 301 5.90 12.19 8.68
CA PRO A 301 5.99 13.40 7.87
C PRO A 301 4.70 13.69 7.12
N SER A 302 4.61 14.92 6.59
CA SER A 302 3.64 15.26 5.56
C SER A 302 4.10 14.73 4.20
N SER A 303 3.14 14.44 3.31
CA SER A 303 3.40 14.11 1.92
C SER A 303 2.58 14.99 0.98
N LEU A 304 3.19 15.32 -0.16
CA LEU A 304 2.58 16.11 -1.22
C LEU A 304 2.68 15.33 -2.52
N THR A 305 1.55 15.11 -3.19
CA THR A 305 1.49 14.51 -4.52
C THR A 305 0.88 15.53 -5.47
N ALA A 306 1.44 15.67 -6.66
CA ALA A 306 0.91 16.52 -7.73
C ALA A 306 1.01 15.80 -9.07
N GLY A 307 0.01 15.96 -9.92
CA GLY A 307 -0.03 15.31 -11.22
C GLY A 307 -0.86 16.06 -12.24
N ILE A 308 -0.62 15.70 -13.50
CA ILE A 308 -1.38 16.17 -14.67
C ILE A 308 -1.72 14.96 -15.53
N ALA A 309 -2.86 15.00 -16.20
CA ALA A 309 -3.21 14.01 -17.21
C ALA A 309 -3.91 14.62 -18.42
N PHE A 310 -3.59 14.09 -19.57
CA PHE A 310 -4.26 14.40 -20.82
C PHE A 310 -5.26 13.29 -21.14
N HIS A 311 -6.50 13.68 -21.43
CA HIS A 311 -7.61 12.79 -21.74
C HIS A 311 -8.11 13.07 -23.17
N LYS A 312 -8.32 12.00 -23.93
CA LYS A 312 -9.18 12.00 -25.11
C LYS A 312 -10.47 11.29 -24.76
N LYS A 313 -11.56 12.04 -24.65
CA LYS A 313 -12.89 11.55 -24.29
C LYS A 313 -13.75 11.41 -25.53
N GLU A 314 -14.42 10.28 -25.67
CA GLU A 314 -15.46 10.07 -26.67
C GLU A 314 -16.82 10.21 -25.98
N ILE A 315 -17.66 11.08 -26.55
CA ILE A 315 -19.00 11.39 -26.07
C ILE A 315 -19.99 10.90 -27.10
N SER A 316 -20.90 10.04 -26.71
CA SER A 316 -21.99 9.52 -27.53
C SER A 316 -23.31 9.56 -26.78
N ASN A 317 -24.41 9.23 -27.45
CA ASN A 317 -25.72 9.09 -26.81
C ASN A 317 -25.74 7.98 -25.74
N ALA A 318 -24.85 6.99 -25.84
CA ALA A 318 -24.70 5.90 -24.88
C ALA A 318 -23.91 6.29 -23.62
N GLY A 319 -23.15 7.40 -23.69
CA GLY A 319 -22.36 7.90 -22.58
C GLY A 319 -21.02 8.51 -23.00
N THR A 320 -20.17 8.77 -22.00
CA THR A 320 -18.82 9.34 -22.19
C THR A 320 -17.81 8.34 -21.63
N PHE A 321 -16.70 8.12 -22.38
CA PHE A 321 -15.58 7.32 -21.88
C PHE A 321 -14.23 7.93 -22.31
N ASP A 322 -13.19 7.64 -21.52
CA ASP A 322 -11.82 8.00 -21.86
C ASP A 322 -11.25 6.97 -22.84
N GLN A 323 -11.02 7.40 -24.09
CA GLN A 323 -10.34 6.58 -25.09
C GLN A 323 -8.84 6.51 -24.78
N TRP A 324 -8.22 7.67 -24.50
CA TRP A 324 -6.83 7.78 -24.08
C TRP A 324 -6.70 8.58 -22.79
N VAL A 325 -5.86 8.11 -21.90
CA VAL A 325 -5.37 8.87 -20.76
C VAL A 325 -3.86 8.71 -20.70
N VAL A 326 -3.14 9.82 -20.61
CA VAL A 326 -1.70 9.85 -20.39
C VAL A 326 -1.44 10.76 -19.21
N GLY A 327 -0.87 10.22 -18.13
CA GLY A 327 -0.68 10.94 -16.85
C GLY A 327 0.77 10.95 -16.40
N LEU A 328 1.14 12.05 -15.74
CA LEU A 328 2.41 12.26 -15.06
C LEU A 328 2.13 12.69 -13.63
N GLU A 329 2.85 12.13 -12.67
CA GLU A 329 2.70 12.42 -11.25
C GLU A 329 4.04 12.45 -10.53
N PHE A 330 4.16 13.35 -9.58
CA PHE A 330 5.29 13.46 -8.68
C PHE A 330 4.81 13.50 -7.23
N ASP A 331 5.43 12.71 -6.39
CA ASP A 331 5.18 12.57 -4.97
C ASP A 331 6.45 12.85 -4.17
N ARG A 332 6.29 13.50 -3.02
CA ARG A 332 7.39 13.82 -2.11
C ARG A 332 6.96 13.75 -0.66
N SER A 333 7.81 13.17 0.19
CA SER A 333 7.64 13.16 1.65
C SER A 333 8.97 13.41 2.38
N ASN A 334 8.92 14.22 3.44
CA ASN A 334 10.11 14.71 4.16
C ASN A 334 10.37 13.87 5.42
N TRP A 335 10.86 12.65 5.25
CA TRP A 335 11.08 11.72 6.36
C TRP A 335 12.27 12.10 7.23
N LYS A 336 13.39 12.52 6.64
CA LYS A 336 14.66 12.73 7.33
C LYS A 336 14.56 13.61 8.57
N ASP A 337 13.81 14.72 8.47
CA ASP A 337 13.76 15.73 9.54
C ASP A 337 12.46 15.69 10.36
N LYS A 338 11.46 14.96 9.88
CA LYS A 338 10.11 14.97 10.47
C LYS A 338 9.70 13.64 11.09
N TYR A 339 10.37 12.55 10.73
CA TYR A 339 10.12 11.24 11.34
C TYR A 339 10.86 11.12 12.66
N SER A 340 10.18 10.58 13.67
CA SER A 340 10.83 10.14 14.92
C SER A 340 10.05 8.97 15.51
N PHE A 341 10.77 8.03 16.08
CA PHE A 341 10.21 6.89 16.80
C PHE A 341 10.61 6.99 18.27
N TYR A 342 9.65 7.29 19.14
CA TYR A 342 9.89 7.52 20.59
C TYR A 342 10.97 8.59 20.84
N GLY A 343 10.95 9.67 20.05
CA GLY A 343 11.90 10.77 20.16
C GLY A 343 13.28 10.49 19.55
N GLN A 344 13.52 9.29 19.04
CA GLN A 344 14.78 8.93 18.38
C GLN A 344 14.63 9.03 16.86
N GLN A 345 15.68 9.45 16.19
CA GLN A 345 15.78 9.38 14.74
C GLN A 345 16.12 7.95 14.31
N ASP A 346 15.56 7.52 13.19
CA ASP A 346 15.85 6.23 12.56
C ASP A 346 16.64 6.45 11.26
N LEU A 347 17.12 5.37 10.64
CA LEU A 347 17.82 5.42 9.35
C LEU A 347 16.80 5.64 8.22
N VAL A 348 16.36 6.89 8.09
CA VAL A 348 15.40 7.32 7.07
C VAL A 348 15.93 8.52 6.28
N SER A 349 15.52 8.62 5.02
CA SER A 349 15.83 9.72 4.10
C SER A 349 14.55 10.27 3.50
N ASN A 350 14.61 11.45 2.88
CA ASN A 350 13.46 11.99 2.17
C ASN A 350 13.12 11.10 0.98
N ALA A 351 11.84 10.76 0.84
CA ALA A 351 11.32 9.95 -0.25
C ALA A 351 10.71 10.81 -1.35
N TYR A 352 10.83 10.32 -2.58
CA TYR A 352 10.12 10.88 -3.73
C TYR A 352 9.85 9.79 -4.77
N MET A 353 8.78 9.95 -5.54
CA MET A 353 8.40 9.04 -6.60
C MET A 353 7.88 9.83 -7.81
N ALA A 354 8.38 9.50 -8.99
CA ALA A 354 7.84 9.96 -10.26
C ALA A 354 7.08 8.81 -10.93
N ARG A 355 5.89 9.09 -11.44
CA ARG A 355 5.01 8.10 -12.06
C ARG A 355 4.56 8.56 -13.44
N ILE A 356 4.48 7.63 -14.36
CA ILE A 356 3.85 7.82 -15.67
C ILE A 356 2.85 6.70 -15.89
N GLY A 357 1.65 7.04 -16.35
CA GLY A 357 0.58 6.09 -16.60
C GLY A 357 -0.08 6.35 -17.95
N ILE A 358 -0.41 5.27 -18.66
CA ILE A 358 -1.12 5.30 -19.93
C ILE A 358 -2.31 4.36 -19.85
N GLN A 359 -3.46 4.82 -20.32
CA GLN A 359 -4.66 4.03 -20.48
C GLN A 359 -5.16 4.17 -21.92
N PHE A 360 -5.63 3.07 -22.48
CA PHE A 360 -6.26 3.04 -23.81
C PHE A 360 -7.47 2.13 -23.80
N THR A 361 -8.61 2.64 -24.26
CA THR A 361 -9.85 1.88 -24.45
C THR A 361 -10.33 2.14 -25.89
N PRO A 362 -10.28 1.18 -26.80
CA PRO A 362 -10.64 1.41 -28.19
C PRO A 362 -12.07 1.91 -28.36
N ASN A 363 -13.04 1.16 -27.92
CA ASN A 363 -14.46 1.53 -27.96
C ASN A 363 -15.26 0.71 -26.94
N VAL A 364 -15.71 1.34 -25.86
CA VAL A 364 -16.50 0.69 -24.79
C VAL A 364 -17.87 0.23 -25.29
N PHE A 365 -18.41 0.87 -26.32
CA PHE A 365 -19.74 0.60 -26.87
C PHE A 365 -19.77 -0.43 -28.01
N ASP A 366 -18.60 -0.98 -28.36
CA ASP A 366 -18.49 -2.05 -29.34
C ASP A 366 -18.72 -3.40 -28.66
N PHE A 367 -19.94 -3.91 -28.73
CA PHE A 367 -20.33 -5.19 -28.16
C PHE A 367 -20.04 -6.38 -29.10
N GLU A 368 -19.64 -6.14 -30.32
CA GLU A 368 -19.31 -7.20 -31.28
C GLU A 368 -17.88 -7.72 -31.06
N SER A 369 -16.98 -6.86 -30.61
CA SER A 369 -15.59 -7.22 -30.32
C SER A 369 -15.23 -7.08 -28.84
N TYR A 370 -14.93 -8.20 -28.19
CA TYR A 370 -14.44 -8.21 -26.80
C TYR A 370 -13.21 -7.30 -26.62
N TRP A 371 -12.26 -7.35 -27.53
CA TRP A 371 -11.01 -6.60 -27.42
C TRP A 371 -11.19 -5.09 -27.59
N SER A 372 -12.23 -4.66 -28.26
CA SER A 372 -12.56 -3.24 -28.42
C SER A 372 -13.09 -2.64 -27.12
N SER A 373 -13.77 -3.41 -26.30
CA SER A 373 -14.34 -2.97 -25.01
C SER A 373 -13.36 -3.10 -23.84
N VAL A 374 -12.20 -3.75 -24.03
CA VAL A 374 -11.18 -3.91 -22.99
C VAL A 374 -10.40 -2.61 -22.80
N THR A 375 -10.15 -2.24 -21.54
CA THR A 375 -9.27 -1.13 -21.18
C THR A 375 -7.85 -1.66 -20.91
N TYR A 376 -6.91 -1.23 -21.72
CA TYR A 376 -5.48 -1.53 -21.59
C TYR A 376 -4.80 -0.46 -20.77
N ARG A 377 -3.95 -0.88 -19.82
CA ARG A 377 -3.19 0.03 -18.97
C ARG A 377 -1.74 -0.38 -18.92
N ALA A 378 -0.87 0.62 -18.91
CA ALA A 378 0.55 0.46 -18.67
C ALA A 378 1.06 1.62 -17.83
N GLY A 379 2.06 1.37 -17.01
CA GLY A 379 2.63 2.41 -16.18
C GLY A 379 4.05 2.10 -15.75
N PHE A 380 4.73 3.15 -15.38
CA PHE A 380 6.10 3.11 -14.89
C PHE A 380 6.24 4.07 -13.72
N ASN A 381 6.95 3.64 -12.67
CA ASN A 381 7.33 4.54 -11.61
C ASN A 381 8.78 4.32 -11.18
N THR A 382 9.43 5.40 -10.78
CA THR A 382 10.79 5.38 -10.27
C THR A 382 11.00 6.45 -9.23
N GLY A 383 11.84 6.15 -8.22
CA GLY A 383 12.09 7.09 -7.14
C GLY A 383 13.02 6.56 -6.08
N LYS A 384 12.93 7.16 -4.90
CA LYS A 384 13.62 6.75 -3.69
C LYS A 384 12.63 6.55 -2.56
N ASP A 385 12.75 5.40 -1.89
CA ASP A 385 12.07 5.10 -0.65
C ASP A 385 12.66 5.92 0.52
N TYR A 386 11.90 6.04 1.60
CA TYR A 386 12.39 6.66 2.82
C TYR A 386 13.42 5.81 3.58
N ILE A 387 13.48 4.51 3.34
CA ILE A 387 14.48 3.63 3.96
C ILE A 387 15.88 4.01 3.47
N ASN A 388 16.78 4.29 4.40
CA ASN A 388 18.15 4.71 4.12
C ASN A 388 19.15 3.59 4.41
N ILE A 389 19.95 3.23 3.40
CA ILE A 389 21.01 2.25 3.52
C ILE A 389 22.31 2.94 3.09
N ASP A 390 23.34 2.90 3.95
CA ASP A 390 24.64 3.48 3.67
C ASP A 390 24.59 4.92 3.16
N GLN A 391 23.74 5.76 3.81
CA GLN A 391 23.50 7.16 3.48
C GLN A 391 22.77 7.39 2.12
N ASN A 392 22.29 6.34 1.48
CA ASN A 392 21.51 6.40 0.26
C ASN A 392 20.12 5.79 0.46
N GLY A 393 19.08 6.53 0.07
CA GLY A 393 17.71 5.99 0.03
C GLY A 393 17.62 4.83 -0.98
N LEU A 394 16.85 3.81 -0.65
CA LEU A 394 16.58 2.69 -1.55
C LEU A 394 15.94 3.19 -2.85
N LYS A 395 16.55 2.85 -3.97
CA LYS A 395 15.97 3.10 -5.28
C LYS A 395 14.87 2.09 -5.55
N VAL A 396 13.73 2.57 -5.98
CA VAL A 396 12.56 1.78 -6.37
C VAL A 396 12.22 2.06 -7.81
N THR A 397 11.93 1.01 -8.58
CA THR A 397 11.48 1.12 -9.97
C THR A 397 10.50 -0.02 -10.24
N ASN A 398 9.31 0.31 -10.74
CA ASN A 398 8.25 -0.64 -11.07
C ASN A 398 7.69 -0.34 -12.48
N PHE A 399 7.21 -1.40 -13.16
CA PHE A 399 6.55 -1.33 -14.48
C PHE A 399 5.25 -2.11 -14.47
#